data_d60cb76ad1e1393c8ec71ec7a09ef4fa
#
_entry.id   d60cb76ad1e1393c8ec71ec7a09ef4fa
#
_cell.length_a   1.000
_cell.length_b   1.000
_cell.length_c   1.000
_cell.angle_alpha   90.00
_cell.angle_beta   90.00
_cell.angle_gamma   90.00
#
_symmetry.space_group_name_H-M   'P 1'
#
loop_
_entity.id
_entity.type
_entity.pdbx_description
1 polymer ?
#
loop_
_entity_poly.entity_id
_entity_poly.type
_entity_poly.pdbx_seq_one_letter_code
_entity_poly.pdbx_strand_id
1 'polypeptide(L)'
;MRIPGSKSVTNRALLLAALAPGTSHLQGGLEAEDTRWMRQALRDLGIPVVEQGGTWGIQGGGRPRAQGPLWLGASGTTLRFLLPWLALCAEGPVRLEGDPRLFERPLGPLLGPLEALGAQWSADASGAWLRPSPVPPGRLELKVDARLSSQFLSGLALAAAGLPGPSLLTWEEVASPSYLTLTTQWLRRFSCGAILEAGRWQIPGGALQPRDLVLPGDWSGAAAFLAAAGVTGRRLQVSPLDPEDAQGDRTMVALLEAAGCAIRWLDAQTLEVQGPLRRGLDADLTDCPDLGPVLAALAALAPGPSELRGLHTLPLKECDRLDASAELVRWLGGQAEVIGDHTLRVAPGRAVADRSPFNPRNDHRMAFAAALGGLRWGGDLLDPHCVAKTFPDFWEVWRGMLGC
;
A
#
# COMPACT_ATOMS: atom_id res chain seq x y z
N MET A 1 -11.14 0.05 -18.36
CA MET A 1 -9.72 0.43 -18.08
C MET A 1 -9.08 -0.70 -17.33
N ARG A 2 -7.84 -1.03 -17.67
CA ARG A 2 -7.10 -2.09 -16.97
C ARG A 2 -6.27 -1.49 -15.84
N ILE A 3 -6.46 -2.01 -14.64
CA ILE A 3 -5.72 -1.60 -13.45
C ILE A 3 -4.57 -2.58 -13.22
N PRO A 4 -3.37 -2.10 -12.85
CA PRO A 4 -2.25 -2.97 -12.52
C PRO A 4 -2.53 -3.78 -11.26
N GLY A 5 -1.73 -4.83 -11.04
CA GLY A 5 -1.79 -5.63 -9.83
C GLY A 5 -1.60 -4.82 -8.54
N SER A 6 -2.17 -5.28 -7.44
CA SER A 6 -2.06 -4.60 -6.15
C SER A 6 -0.63 -4.65 -5.60
N LYS A 7 -0.06 -3.48 -5.28
CA LYS A 7 1.22 -3.37 -4.58
C LYS A 7 1.21 -4.11 -3.25
N SER A 8 0.18 -3.90 -2.46
CA SER A 8 0.03 -4.48 -1.13
C SER A 8 -0.07 -6.00 -1.15
N VAL A 9 -0.74 -6.53 -2.15
CA VAL A 9 -0.85 -7.97 -2.40
C VAL A 9 0.46 -8.52 -2.93
N THR A 10 1.02 -7.88 -3.95
CA THR A 10 2.25 -8.34 -4.61
C THR A 10 3.40 -8.52 -3.63
N ASN A 11 3.65 -7.55 -2.75
CA ASN A 11 4.73 -7.66 -1.76
C ASN A 11 4.48 -8.79 -0.74
N ARG A 12 3.22 -9.03 -0.35
CA ARG A 12 2.86 -10.17 0.53
C ARG A 12 3.09 -11.50 -0.17
N ALA A 13 2.61 -11.63 -1.40
CA ALA A 13 2.73 -12.86 -2.19
C ALA A 13 4.19 -13.19 -2.48
N LEU A 14 5.03 -12.20 -2.83
CA LEU A 14 6.46 -12.38 -3.06
C LEU A 14 7.18 -12.91 -1.81
N LEU A 15 6.93 -12.31 -0.64
CA LEU A 15 7.56 -12.77 0.59
C LEU A 15 7.06 -14.16 1.01
N LEU A 16 5.75 -14.43 0.92
CA LEU A 16 5.20 -15.75 1.22
C LEU A 16 5.73 -16.83 0.27
N ALA A 17 5.86 -16.52 -1.02
CA ALA A 17 6.48 -17.41 -1.99
C ALA A 17 7.95 -17.70 -1.67
N ALA A 18 8.70 -16.67 -1.20
CA ALA A 18 10.09 -16.83 -0.77
C ALA A 18 10.23 -17.69 0.51
N LEU A 19 9.23 -17.64 1.41
CA LEU A 19 9.21 -18.42 2.64
C LEU A 19 8.72 -19.86 2.42
N ALA A 20 7.82 -20.10 1.46
CA ALA A 20 7.23 -21.41 1.20
C ALA A 20 8.24 -22.36 0.54
N PRO A 21 8.46 -23.59 1.06
CA PRO A 21 9.42 -24.51 0.46
C PRO A 21 8.93 -25.05 -0.89
N GLY A 22 9.63 -24.72 -1.97
CA GLY A 22 9.31 -25.12 -3.35
C GLY A 22 9.07 -23.92 -4.28
N THR A 23 8.56 -24.16 -5.47
CA THR A 23 8.34 -23.11 -6.48
C THR A 23 6.90 -22.64 -6.46
N SER A 24 6.72 -21.31 -6.33
CA SER A 24 5.42 -20.64 -6.51
C SER A 24 5.43 -19.86 -7.82
N HIS A 25 4.28 -19.79 -8.52
CA HIS A 25 4.10 -18.96 -9.71
C HIS A 25 3.06 -17.87 -9.44
N LEU A 26 3.48 -16.62 -9.60
CA LEU A 26 2.64 -15.45 -9.38
C LEU A 26 2.40 -14.73 -10.70
N GLN A 27 1.13 -14.63 -11.12
CA GLN A 27 0.71 -13.93 -12.33
C GLN A 27 -0.05 -12.65 -11.99
N GLY A 28 0.08 -11.61 -12.81
CA GLY A 28 -0.64 -10.34 -12.60
C GLY A 28 -0.09 -9.48 -11.46
N GLY A 29 1.12 -9.77 -10.99
CA GLY A 29 1.81 -8.94 -10.01
C GLY A 29 2.06 -7.52 -10.53
N LEU A 30 2.17 -6.56 -9.61
CA LEU A 30 2.47 -5.19 -9.98
C LEU A 30 3.90 -5.07 -10.53
N GLU A 31 4.03 -4.56 -11.77
CA GLU A 31 5.29 -4.18 -12.39
C GLU A 31 5.56 -2.69 -12.16
N ALA A 32 6.05 -2.35 -10.96
CA ALA A 32 6.37 -0.98 -10.56
C ALA A 32 7.62 -0.94 -9.66
N GLU A 33 8.12 0.26 -9.36
CA GLU A 33 9.37 0.41 -8.61
C GLU A 33 9.35 -0.31 -7.26
N ASP A 34 8.32 -0.13 -6.44
CA ASP A 34 8.23 -0.72 -5.10
C ASP A 34 8.31 -2.25 -5.12
N THR A 35 7.69 -2.91 -6.10
CA THR A 35 7.69 -4.36 -6.23
C THR A 35 8.93 -4.90 -6.95
N ARG A 36 9.54 -4.07 -7.83
CA ARG A 36 10.85 -4.36 -8.42
C ARG A 36 11.91 -4.45 -7.34
N TRP A 37 11.92 -3.52 -6.37
CA TRP A 37 12.85 -3.56 -5.26
C TRP A 37 12.65 -4.79 -4.38
N MET A 38 11.42 -5.23 -4.14
CA MET A 38 11.17 -6.49 -3.42
C MET A 38 11.74 -7.69 -4.18
N ARG A 39 11.48 -7.82 -5.49
CA ARG A 39 12.00 -8.93 -6.31
C ARG A 39 13.53 -8.91 -6.37
N GLN A 40 14.11 -7.72 -6.52
CA GLN A 40 15.56 -7.59 -6.54
C GLN A 40 16.18 -7.97 -5.17
N ALA A 41 15.61 -7.47 -4.08
CA ALA A 41 16.06 -7.84 -2.73
C ALA A 41 15.99 -9.36 -2.49
N LEU A 42 14.94 -10.04 -2.97
CA LEU A 42 14.86 -11.51 -2.88
C LEU A 42 16.01 -12.19 -3.65
N ARG A 43 16.33 -11.71 -4.87
CA ARG A 43 17.48 -12.25 -5.65
C ARG A 43 18.80 -12.01 -4.92
N ASP A 44 19.02 -10.81 -4.41
CA ASP A 44 20.23 -10.43 -3.67
C ASP A 44 20.38 -11.18 -2.33
N LEU A 45 19.28 -11.71 -1.82
CA LEU A 45 19.21 -12.62 -0.65
C LEU A 45 19.39 -14.09 -1.01
N GLY A 46 19.64 -14.40 -2.29
CA GLY A 46 19.84 -15.78 -2.76
C GLY A 46 18.55 -16.55 -3.01
N ILE A 47 17.41 -15.89 -3.08
CA ILE A 47 16.11 -16.49 -3.46
C ILE A 47 15.91 -16.32 -4.97
N PRO A 48 15.89 -17.40 -5.76
CA PRO A 48 15.70 -17.30 -7.21
C PRO A 48 14.32 -16.76 -7.57
N VAL A 49 14.30 -15.70 -8.38
CA VAL A 49 13.09 -15.10 -8.95
C VAL A 49 13.27 -15.04 -10.46
N VAL A 50 12.52 -15.87 -11.18
CA VAL A 50 12.53 -15.98 -12.65
C VAL A 50 11.29 -15.30 -13.20
N GLU A 51 11.45 -14.49 -14.24
CA GLU A 51 10.34 -13.77 -14.89
C GLU A 51 10.15 -14.33 -16.31
N GLN A 52 8.95 -14.82 -16.61
CA GLN A 52 8.62 -15.35 -17.90
C GLN A 52 7.14 -15.09 -18.25
N GLY A 53 6.89 -14.39 -19.36
CA GLY A 53 5.53 -14.21 -19.90
C GLY A 53 4.55 -13.53 -18.91
N GLY A 54 5.02 -12.58 -18.10
CA GLY A 54 4.19 -11.90 -17.10
C GLY A 54 3.89 -12.72 -15.85
N THR A 55 4.59 -13.85 -15.69
CA THR A 55 4.53 -14.72 -14.51
C THR A 55 5.89 -14.73 -13.81
N TRP A 56 5.89 -14.66 -12.50
CA TRP A 56 7.10 -14.76 -11.67
C TRP A 56 7.14 -16.12 -11.00
N GLY A 57 8.21 -16.88 -11.26
CA GLY A 57 8.53 -18.12 -10.55
C GLY A 57 9.48 -17.83 -9.40
N ILE A 58 9.10 -18.13 -8.17
CA ILE A 58 9.89 -17.90 -6.95
C ILE A 58 10.23 -19.24 -6.33
N GLN A 59 11.53 -19.57 -6.20
CA GLN A 59 12.01 -20.78 -5.52
C GLN A 59 12.26 -20.47 -4.05
N GLY A 60 11.28 -20.74 -3.20
CA GLY A 60 11.32 -20.42 -1.78
C GLY A 60 11.84 -21.55 -0.88
N GLY A 61 11.80 -21.28 0.45
CA GLY A 61 12.23 -22.21 1.50
C GLY A 61 13.71 -22.12 1.88
N GLY A 62 14.50 -21.30 1.16
CA GLY A 62 15.90 -21.03 1.50
C GLY A 62 16.03 -20.01 2.65
N ARG A 63 17.15 -20.07 3.39
CA ARG A 63 17.51 -19.03 4.34
C ARG A 63 18.08 -17.80 3.60
N PRO A 64 17.68 -16.56 3.96
CA PRO A 64 18.17 -15.38 3.29
C PRO A 64 19.65 -15.14 3.63
N ARG A 65 20.45 -14.98 2.58
CA ARG A 65 21.88 -14.64 2.70
C ARG A 65 22.20 -13.48 1.75
N ALA A 66 22.48 -12.33 2.31
CA ALA A 66 22.80 -11.15 1.52
C ALA A 66 24.13 -11.34 0.76
N GLN A 67 24.11 -11.09 -0.54
CA GLN A 67 25.28 -11.12 -1.42
C GLN A 67 25.92 -9.73 -1.58
N GLY A 68 25.29 -8.70 -1.02
CA GLY A 68 25.70 -7.30 -1.04
C GLY A 68 24.66 -6.43 -0.37
N PRO A 69 24.80 -5.09 -0.46
CA PRO A 69 23.77 -4.17 0.01
C PRO A 69 22.43 -4.39 -0.71
N LEU A 70 21.32 -4.32 0.03
CA LEU A 70 19.97 -4.38 -0.53
C LEU A 70 19.46 -2.96 -0.74
N TRP A 71 19.27 -2.56 -1.99
CA TRP A 71 18.64 -1.29 -2.34
C TRP A 71 17.13 -1.43 -2.35
N LEU A 72 16.44 -0.64 -1.51
CA LEU A 72 14.99 -0.70 -1.31
C LEU A 72 14.23 0.51 -1.87
N GLY A 73 14.93 1.49 -2.46
CA GLY A 73 14.35 2.74 -2.95
C GLY A 73 13.59 3.46 -1.83
N ALA A 74 12.39 3.95 -2.12
CA ALA A 74 11.47 4.55 -1.14
C ALA A 74 10.43 3.56 -0.58
N SER A 75 10.59 2.23 -0.82
CA SER A 75 9.57 1.22 -0.54
C SER A 75 9.48 0.84 0.94
N GLY A 76 8.66 1.57 1.70
CA GLY A 76 8.41 1.26 3.11
C GLY A 76 7.77 -0.10 3.35
N THR A 77 6.99 -0.62 2.39
CA THR A 77 6.40 -1.96 2.49
C THR A 77 7.46 -3.03 2.36
N THR A 78 8.38 -2.90 1.39
CA THR A 78 9.50 -3.83 1.22
C THR A 78 10.37 -3.87 2.47
N LEU A 79 10.78 -2.71 3.00
CA LEU A 79 11.57 -2.64 4.22
C LEU A 79 10.87 -3.32 5.40
N ARG A 80 9.62 -2.95 5.69
CA ARG A 80 8.88 -3.45 6.88
C ARG A 80 8.51 -4.93 6.80
N PHE A 81 8.44 -5.49 5.59
CA PHE A 81 8.16 -6.92 5.41
C PHE A 81 9.45 -7.76 5.45
N LEU A 82 10.53 -7.29 4.83
CA LEU A 82 11.80 -8.01 4.87
C LEU A 82 12.46 -7.94 6.24
N LEU A 83 12.36 -6.80 6.94
CA LEU A 83 13.08 -6.57 8.19
C LEU A 83 12.86 -7.65 9.25
N PRO A 84 11.62 -8.10 9.60
CA PRO A 84 11.42 -9.18 10.54
C PRO A 84 12.02 -10.51 10.07
N TRP A 85 11.82 -10.87 8.81
CA TRP A 85 12.38 -12.11 8.27
C TRP A 85 13.91 -12.12 8.31
N LEU A 86 14.55 -11.02 7.91
CA LEU A 86 16.00 -10.88 7.95
C LEU A 86 16.52 -10.88 9.39
N ALA A 87 15.88 -10.16 10.30
CA ALA A 87 16.26 -10.10 11.71
C ALA A 87 16.21 -11.45 12.41
N LEU A 88 15.32 -12.35 11.99
CA LEU A 88 15.09 -13.65 12.61
C LEU A 88 15.83 -14.79 11.91
N CYS A 89 16.07 -14.69 10.60
CA CYS A 89 16.45 -15.84 9.77
C CYS A 89 17.69 -15.65 8.90
N ALA A 90 18.21 -14.43 8.72
CA ALA A 90 19.34 -14.20 7.82
C ALA A 90 20.63 -14.91 8.28
N GLU A 91 21.44 -15.35 7.29
CA GLU A 91 22.74 -15.99 7.53
C GLU A 91 23.89 -14.97 7.66
N GLY A 92 23.72 -13.91 8.41
CA GLY A 92 24.73 -12.88 8.65
C GLY A 92 24.20 -11.46 8.52
N PRO A 93 25.08 -10.47 8.71
CA PRO A 93 24.71 -9.07 8.63
C PRO A 93 24.18 -8.68 7.25
N VAL A 94 23.18 -7.81 7.23
CA VAL A 94 22.57 -7.30 6.00
C VAL A 94 22.69 -5.78 5.98
N ARG A 95 23.20 -5.22 4.89
CA ARG A 95 23.18 -3.78 4.63
C ARG A 95 21.89 -3.44 3.88
N LEU A 96 21.12 -2.52 4.42
CA LEU A 96 19.88 -2.00 3.82
C LEU A 96 20.13 -0.56 3.38
N GLU A 97 19.85 -0.25 2.13
CA GLU A 97 20.01 1.07 1.52
C GLU A 97 18.74 1.51 0.81
N GLY A 98 18.55 2.80 0.63
CA GLY A 98 17.38 3.37 -0.03
C GLY A 98 17.34 4.87 0.06
N ASP A 99 16.22 5.46 -0.35
CA ASP A 99 16.01 6.89 -0.22
C ASP A 99 16.09 7.33 1.25
N PRO A 100 16.66 8.49 1.58
CA PRO A 100 16.78 8.96 2.97
C PRO A 100 15.42 8.95 3.70
N ARG A 101 14.35 9.37 3.05
CA ARG A 101 13.00 9.38 3.60
C ARG A 101 12.51 8.00 4.06
N LEU A 102 13.03 6.91 3.48
CA LEU A 102 12.68 5.54 3.88
C LEU A 102 13.06 5.27 5.35
N PHE A 103 14.23 5.73 5.77
CA PHE A 103 14.79 5.51 7.11
C PHE A 103 14.33 6.56 8.14
N GLU A 104 13.77 7.69 7.69
CA GLU A 104 13.13 8.69 8.57
C GLU A 104 11.73 8.22 9.05
N ARG A 105 11.09 7.31 8.29
CA ARG A 105 9.76 6.79 8.64
C ARG A 105 9.84 5.93 9.91
N PRO A 106 8.81 5.98 10.79
CA PRO A 106 8.85 5.24 12.05
C PRO A 106 9.08 3.75 11.86
N LEU A 107 10.10 3.21 12.54
CA LEU A 107 10.43 1.79 12.61
C LEU A 107 10.52 1.27 14.04
N GLY A 108 10.57 2.16 15.03
CA GLY A 108 10.74 1.79 16.46
C GLY A 108 9.81 0.67 16.94
N PRO A 109 8.49 0.73 16.66
CA PRO A 109 7.57 -0.34 17.08
C PRO A 109 7.85 -1.71 16.46
N LEU A 110 8.58 -1.77 15.35
CA LEU A 110 9.04 -3.01 14.72
C LEU A 110 10.42 -3.42 15.23
N LEU A 111 11.34 -2.47 15.39
CA LEU A 111 12.72 -2.73 15.83
C LEU A 111 12.78 -3.18 17.28
N GLY A 112 12.07 -2.53 18.20
CA GLY A 112 12.11 -2.87 19.63
C GLY A 112 11.85 -4.34 19.92
N PRO A 113 10.75 -4.95 19.42
CA PRO A 113 10.52 -6.38 19.56
C PRO A 113 11.63 -7.27 18.94
N LEU A 114 12.20 -6.87 17.79
CA LEU A 114 13.26 -7.64 17.13
C LEU A 114 14.59 -7.54 17.89
N GLU A 115 14.91 -6.38 18.46
CA GLU A 115 16.09 -6.17 19.32
C GLU A 115 15.97 -6.97 20.62
N ALA A 116 14.78 -7.04 21.21
CA ALA A 116 14.52 -7.90 22.37
C ALA A 116 14.75 -9.40 22.08
N LEU A 117 14.64 -9.80 20.81
CA LEU A 117 14.97 -11.15 20.32
C LEU A 117 16.43 -11.31 19.93
N GLY A 118 17.28 -10.30 20.13
CA GLY A 118 18.72 -10.33 19.90
C GLY A 118 19.19 -9.80 18.55
N ALA A 119 18.31 -9.31 17.70
CA ALA A 119 18.73 -8.59 16.50
C ALA A 119 19.35 -7.24 16.87
N GLN A 120 20.22 -6.71 16.01
CA GLN A 120 20.83 -5.39 16.21
C GLN A 120 20.61 -4.51 14.99
N TRP A 121 20.22 -3.28 15.22
CA TRP A 121 20.00 -2.27 14.20
C TRP A 121 20.91 -1.07 14.40
N SER A 122 21.56 -0.62 13.32
CA SER A 122 22.39 0.59 13.35
C SER A 122 22.19 1.36 12.05
N ALA A 123 21.51 2.51 12.13
CA ALA A 123 21.30 3.41 10.98
C ALA A 123 22.44 4.44 10.87
N ASP A 124 22.75 4.84 9.62
CA ASP A 124 23.64 5.93 9.26
C ASP A 124 23.00 6.79 8.14
N ALA A 125 23.75 7.75 7.60
CA ALA A 125 23.24 8.69 6.59
C ALA A 125 22.86 8.02 5.24
N SER A 126 23.35 6.80 4.95
CA SER A 126 23.16 6.11 3.68
C SER A 126 22.26 4.87 3.79
N GLY A 127 21.80 4.50 5.00
CA GLY A 127 20.98 3.32 5.22
C GLY A 127 21.11 2.75 6.62
N ALA A 128 21.08 1.42 6.73
CA ALA A 128 21.21 0.76 8.01
C ALA A 128 21.88 -0.61 7.92
N TRP A 129 22.56 -1.00 8.96
CA TRP A 129 23.02 -2.37 9.18
C TRP A 129 22.04 -3.11 10.08
N LEU A 130 21.63 -4.30 9.64
CA LEU A 130 20.90 -5.27 10.42
C LEU A 130 21.80 -6.47 10.71
N ARG A 131 22.00 -6.78 11.98
CA ARG A 131 22.59 -8.06 12.41
C ARG A 131 21.47 -8.94 12.92
N PRO A 132 21.27 -10.14 12.36
CA PRO A 132 20.19 -11.05 12.77
C PRO A 132 20.39 -11.55 14.20
N SER A 133 19.32 -12.03 14.81
CA SER A 133 19.39 -12.76 16.07
C SER A 133 20.37 -13.93 15.96
N PRO A 134 21.28 -14.11 16.92
CA PRO A 134 22.25 -15.22 16.88
C PRO A 134 21.60 -16.59 16.92
N VAL A 135 20.39 -16.68 17.48
CA VAL A 135 19.60 -17.90 17.55
C VAL A 135 18.21 -17.59 16.98
N PRO A 136 17.86 -18.13 15.80
CA PRO A 136 16.51 -17.96 15.27
C PRO A 136 15.47 -18.51 16.24
N PRO A 137 14.42 -17.73 16.58
CA PRO A 137 13.38 -18.22 17.48
C PRO A 137 12.56 -19.32 16.81
N GLY A 138 12.13 -20.29 17.59
CA GLY A 138 11.21 -21.31 17.08
C GLY A 138 9.78 -20.77 16.88
N ARG A 139 9.41 -19.70 17.55
CA ARG A 139 8.11 -19.01 17.50
C ARG A 139 8.25 -17.58 18.01
N LEU A 140 7.23 -16.76 17.75
CA LEU A 140 7.11 -15.41 18.29
C LEU A 140 5.97 -15.35 19.32
N GLU A 141 6.20 -14.59 20.41
CA GLU A 141 5.16 -14.18 21.33
C GLU A 141 5.42 -12.70 21.68
N LEU A 142 4.72 -11.79 20.98
CA LEU A 142 5.04 -10.37 20.98
C LEU A 142 3.79 -9.51 21.18
N LYS A 143 3.93 -8.44 21.99
CA LYS A 143 3.00 -7.32 22.01
C LYS A 143 3.59 -6.18 21.18
N VAL A 144 2.83 -5.66 20.21
CA VAL A 144 3.31 -4.71 19.20
C VAL A 144 2.50 -3.43 19.25
N ASP A 145 3.14 -2.27 19.26
CA ASP A 145 2.46 -0.99 19.03
C ASP A 145 2.22 -0.80 17.53
N ALA A 146 0.97 -0.93 17.10
CA ALA A 146 0.57 -0.84 15.70
C ALA A 146 -0.24 0.44 15.36
N ARG A 147 -0.31 1.41 16.27
CA ARG A 147 -1.06 2.67 16.10
C ARG A 147 -0.58 3.49 14.91
N LEU A 148 0.70 3.42 14.57
CA LEU A 148 1.28 4.14 13.44
C LEU A 148 1.20 3.38 12.12
N SER A 149 1.16 2.02 12.15
CA SER A 149 1.12 1.21 10.93
C SER A 149 0.79 -0.25 11.20
N SER A 150 -0.21 -0.78 10.50
CA SER A 150 -0.49 -2.23 10.44
C SER A 150 0.62 -3.05 9.76
N GLN A 151 1.55 -2.40 9.05
CA GLN A 151 2.67 -3.09 8.39
C GLN A 151 3.64 -3.71 9.40
N PHE A 152 3.71 -3.21 10.64
CA PHE A 152 4.54 -3.81 11.69
C PHE A 152 4.03 -5.21 12.05
N LEU A 153 2.73 -5.32 12.34
CA LEU A 153 2.08 -6.62 12.60
C LEU A 153 2.11 -7.52 11.36
N SER A 154 1.83 -6.96 10.16
CA SER A 154 1.85 -7.73 8.92
C SER A 154 3.22 -8.32 8.62
N GLY A 155 4.30 -7.54 8.76
CA GLY A 155 5.67 -8.01 8.56
C GLY A 155 6.07 -9.12 9.54
N LEU A 156 5.74 -8.95 10.82
CA LEU A 156 5.98 -9.96 11.86
C LEU A 156 5.16 -11.25 11.61
N ALA A 157 3.89 -11.12 11.18
CA ALA A 157 3.04 -12.27 10.88
C ALA A 157 3.55 -13.06 9.66
N LEU A 158 4.01 -12.37 8.61
CA LEU A 158 4.62 -12.99 7.44
C LEU A 158 5.89 -13.75 7.83
N ALA A 159 6.78 -13.14 8.61
CA ALA A 159 7.99 -13.81 9.11
C ALA A 159 7.66 -14.99 10.03
N ALA A 160 6.69 -14.83 10.93
CA ALA A 160 6.24 -15.88 11.86
C ALA A 160 5.71 -17.13 11.14
N ALA A 161 5.06 -16.95 9.99
CA ALA A 161 4.57 -18.08 9.18
C ALA A 161 5.68 -18.98 8.64
N GLY A 162 6.89 -18.43 8.48
CA GLY A 162 8.10 -19.19 8.10
C GLY A 162 8.81 -19.86 9.27
N LEU A 163 8.45 -19.58 10.52
CA LEU A 163 9.03 -20.22 11.71
C LEU A 163 8.41 -21.60 11.95
N PRO A 164 9.14 -22.53 12.63
CA PRO A 164 8.65 -23.89 12.82
C PRO A 164 7.47 -24.03 13.80
N GLY A 165 7.35 -23.14 14.77
CA GLY A 165 6.33 -23.21 15.83
C GLY A 165 5.26 -22.14 15.74
N PRO A 166 4.11 -22.35 16.43
CA PRO A 166 2.99 -21.39 16.41
C PRO A 166 3.37 -20.11 17.15
N SER A 167 3.05 -18.98 16.54
CA SER A 167 3.32 -17.65 17.06
C SER A 167 2.06 -16.91 17.46
N LEU A 168 2.19 -15.98 18.41
CA LEU A 168 1.13 -15.12 18.91
C LEU A 168 1.59 -13.66 18.87
N LEU A 169 0.87 -12.85 18.11
CA LEU A 169 1.02 -11.40 18.11
C LEU A 169 -0.19 -10.75 18.81
N THR A 170 0.05 -9.75 19.66
CA THR A 170 -1.00 -9.01 20.34
C THR A 170 -0.76 -7.50 20.21
N TRP A 171 -1.84 -6.72 20.24
CA TRP A 171 -1.82 -5.24 20.20
C TRP A 171 -3.06 -4.68 20.89
N GLU A 172 -3.05 -3.41 21.22
CA GLU A 172 -4.20 -2.69 21.77
C GLU A 172 -4.97 -1.98 20.66
N GLU A 173 -4.26 -1.16 19.88
CA GLU A 173 -4.82 -0.39 18.77
C GLU A 173 -4.00 -0.62 17.50
N VAL A 174 -4.64 -0.53 16.33
CA VAL A 174 -3.98 -0.70 15.04
C VAL A 174 -4.52 0.28 14.01
N ALA A 175 -3.61 0.93 13.29
CA ALA A 175 -3.96 1.72 12.12
C ALA A 175 -4.28 0.78 10.94
N SER A 176 -5.37 1.07 10.22
CA SER A 176 -5.77 0.34 9.01
C SER A 176 -5.89 -1.18 9.23
N PRO A 177 -6.83 -1.64 10.07
CA PRO A 177 -7.03 -3.06 10.41
C PRO A 177 -7.33 -3.95 9.21
N SER A 178 -7.92 -3.43 8.12
CA SER A 178 -8.16 -4.17 6.88
C SER A 178 -6.90 -4.83 6.31
N TYR A 179 -5.72 -4.21 6.50
CA TYR A 179 -4.46 -4.80 6.05
C TYR A 179 -4.00 -6.01 6.87
N LEU A 180 -4.48 -6.18 8.11
CA LEU A 180 -4.29 -7.44 8.86
C LEU A 180 -5.19 -8.53 8.28
N THR A 181 -6.43 -8.19 7.94
CA THR A 181 -7.36 -9.09 7.23
C THR A 181 -6.77 -9.51 5.89
N LEU A 182 -6.26 -8.56 5.10
CA LEU A 182 -5.56 -8.83 3.84
C LEU A 182 -4.38 -9.79 4.03
N THR A 183 -3.54 -9.55 5.04
CA THR A 183 -2.40 -10.43 5.33
C THR A 183 -2.87 -11.83 5.75
N THR A 184 -3.94 -11.93 6.56
CA THR A 184 -4.55 -13.22 6.94
C THR A 184 -5.08 -13.98 5.74
N GLN A 185 -5.76 -13.31 4.80
CA GLN A 185 -6.23 -13.93 3.55
C GLN A 185 -5.05 -14.51 2.75
N TRP A 186 -3.95 -13.77 2.63
CA TRP A 186 -2.78 -14.21 1.88
C TRP A 186 -2.00 -15.32 2.59
N LEU A 187 -1.88 -15.29 3.92
CA LEU A 187 -1.36 -16.41 4.71
C LEU A 187 -2.16 -17.70 4.45
N ARG A 188 -3.49 -17.60 4.45
CA ARG A 188 -4.38 -18.75 4.18
C ARG A 188 -4.25 -19.26 2.74
N ARG A 189 -4.07 -18.38 1.74
CA ARG A 189 -3.79 -18.77 0.35
C ARG A 189 -2.51 -19.60 0.23
N PHE A 190 -1.51 -19.38 1.09
CA PHE A 190 -0.30 -20.16 1.20
C PHE A 190 -0.41 -21.29 2.25
N SER A 191 -1.60 -21.73 2.60
CA SER A 191 -1.91 -22.82 3.54
C SER A 191 -1.59 -22.55 5.01
N CYS A 192 -1.19 -21.35 5.40
CA CYS A 192 -1.07 -20.98 6.80
C CYS A 192 -2.45 -20.63 7.37
N GLY A 193 -2.95 -21.48 8.29
CA GLY A 193 -4.27 -21.35 8.92
C GLY A 193 -4.33 -20.23 9.98
N ALA A 194 -3.82 -19.05 9.69
CA ALA A 194 -3.79 -17.93 10.62
C ALA A 194 -5.19 -17.51 11.09
N ILE A 195 -5.32 -17.23 12.39
CA ILE A 195 -6.57 -16.81 13.04
C ILE A 195 -6.37 -15.40 13.58
N LEU A 196 -7.12 -14.45 13.00
CA LEU A 196 -7.15 -13.05 13.38
C LEU A 196 -8.39 -12.77 14.22
N GLU A 197 -8.19 -12.26 15.42
CA GLU A 197 -9.22 -11.81 16.35
C GLU A 197 -8.92 -10.36 16.79
N ALA A 198 -9.83 -9.72 17.49
CA ALA A 198 -9.59 -8.37 18.02
C ALA A 198 -8.41 -8.38 19.02
N GLY A 199 -7.37 -7.59 18.71
CA GLY A 199 -6.17 -7.47 19.53
C GLY A 199 -5.25 -8.70 19.56
N ARG A 200 -5.53 -9.74 18.75
CA ARG A 200 -4.81 -11.02 18.80
C ARG A 200 -4.70 -11.69 17.45
N TRP A 201 -3.52 -12.21 17.12
CA TRP A 201 -3.26 -12.94 15.89
C TRP A 201 -2.45 -14.20 16.15
N GLN A 202 -3.03 -15.34 15.87
CA GLN A 202 -2.38 -16.65 15.96
C GLN A 202 -1.90 -17.05 14.56
N ILE A 203 -0.62 -17.35 14.43
CA ILE A 203 0.02 -17.74 13.19
C ILE A 203 0.63 -19.12 13.38
N PRO A 204 0.05 -20.20 12.80
CA PRO A 204 0.68 -21.50 12.78
C PRO A 204 2.00 -21.43 11.99
N GLY A 205 3.09 -21.91 12.58
CA GLY A 205 4.37 -22.00 11.90
C GLY A 205 4.50 -23.26 11.04
N GLY A 206 5.48 -23.27 10.11
CA GLY A 206 5.87 -24.45 9.35
C GLY A 206 4.85 -24.99 8.34
N ALA A 207 3.77 -24.26 8.07
CA ALA A 207 2.64 -24.74 7.27
C ALA A 207 2.59 -24.18 5.83
N LEU A 208 3.51 -23.26 5.47
CA LEU A 208 3.50 -22.62 4.16
C LEU A 208 3.72 -23.64 3.03
N GLN A 209 2.90 -23.52 1.98
CA GLN A 209 2.99 -24.33 0.77
C GLN A 209 3.19 -23.43 -0.45
N PRO A 210 3.99 -23.83 -1.45
CA PRO A 210 4.10 -23.10 -2.70
C PRO A 210 2.76 -23.08 -3.43
N ARG A 211 2.50 -21.98 -4.20
CA ARG A 211 1.22 -21.74 -4.84
C ARG A 211 1.37 -21.12 -6.21
N ASP A 212 0.47 -21.49 -7.10
CA ASP A 212 0.25 -20.80 -8.38
C ASP A 212 -0.98 -19.91 -8.23
N LEU A 213 -0.77 -18.58 -8.29
CA LEU A 213 -1.80 -17.58 -7.98
C LEU A 213 -1.85 -16.46 -9.01
N VAL A 214 -3.06 -16.01 -9.31
CA VAL A 214 -3.31 -14.75 -10.01
C VAL A 214 -3.56 -13.67 -8.96
N LEU A 215 -2.79 -12.59 -9.05
CA LEU A 215 -2.88 -11.46 -8.12
C LEU A 215 -3.95 -10.47 -8.58
N PRO A 216 -4.80 -9.95 -7.68
CA PRO A 216 -5.87 -9.02 -8.01
C PRO A 216 -5.33 -7.63 -8.34
N GLY A 217 -6.17 -6.80 -8.98
CA GLY A 217 -5.89 -5.40 -9.24
C GLY A 217 -5.82 -4.55 -7.98
N ASP A 218 -5.20 -3.38 -8.11
CA ASP A 218 -4.99 -2.45 -7.01
C ASP A 218 -6.18 -1.51 -6.82
N TRP A 219 -6.92 -1.67 -5.73
CA TRP A 219 -8.01 -0.76 -5.36
C TRP A 219 -7.52 0.67 -5.12
N SER A 220 -6.30 0.85 -4.62
CA SER A 220 -5.70 2.17 -4.47
C SER A 220 -5.42 2.83 -5.81
N GLY A 221 -4.88 2.06 -6.78
CA GLY A 221 -4.65 2.54 -8.15
C GLY A 221 -5.97 2.80 -8.88
N ALA A 222 -7.01 2.00 -8.62
CA ALA A 222 -8.35 2.18 -9.18
C ALA A 222 -9.05 3.46 -8.70
N ALA A 223 -8.77 3.91 -7.47
CA ALA A 223 -9.52 4.97 -6.81
C ALA A 223 -9.59 6.28 -7.63
N ALA A 224 -8.49 6.69 -8.29
CA ALA A 224 -8.49 7.89 -9.12
C ALA A 224 -9.44 7.77 -10.34
N PHE A 225 -9.49 6.59 -10.98
CA PHE A 225 -10.38 6.32 -12.11
C PHE A 225 -11.84 6.23 -11.69
N LEU A 226 -12.10 5.61 -10.53
CA LEU A 226 -13.44 5.57 -9.96
C LEU A 226 -13.92 6.98 -9.59
N ALA A 227 -13.06 7.80 -8.99
CA ALA A 227 -13.32 9.21 -8.72
C ALA A 227 -13.58 10.03 -10.00
N ALA A 228 -12.85 9.73 -11.08
CA ALA A 228 -13.02 10.41 -12.37
C ALA A 228 -14.43 10.25 -12.95
N ALA A 229 -15.08 9.08 -12.73
CA ALA A 229 -16.50 8.90 -13.09
C ALA A 229 -17.39 9.89 -12.35
N GLY A 230 -17.17 10.05 -11.03
CA GLY A 230 -17.90 11.00 -10.20
C GLY A 230 -17.76 12.46 -10.65
N VAL A 231 -16.53 12.86 -11.04
CA VAL A 231 -16.24 14.22 -11.49
C VAL A 231 -16.82 14.51 -12.87
N THR A 232 -16.68 13.56 -13.82
CA THR A 232 -17.04 13.77 -15.24
C THR A 232 -18.50 13.46 -15.55
N GLY A 233 -19.21 12.72 -14.70
CA GLY A 233 -20.52 12.19 -14.97
C GLY A 233 -20.53 11.04 -15.99
N ARG A 234 -19.38 10.65 -16.50
CA ARG A 234 -19.23 9.56 -17.47
C ARG A 234 -19.41 8.19 -16.80
N ARG A 235 -19.71 7.21 -17.64
CA ARG A 235 -19.69 5.80 -17.27
C ARG A 235 -18.29 5.25 -17.53
N LEU A 236 -17.66 4.71 -16.50
CA LEU A 236 -16.33 4.13 -16.57
C LEU A 236 -16.36 2.68 -16.08
N GLN A 237 -15.61 1.80 -16.76
CA GLN A 237 -15.44 0.40 -16.41
C GLN A 237 -13.99 0.14 -16.01
N VAL A 238 -13.79 -0.46 -14.85
CA VAL A 238 -12.48 -0.69 -14.22
C VAL A 238 -12.30 -2.17 -13.92
N SER A 239 -11.21 -2.76 -14.37
CA SER A 239 -10.86 -4.17 -14.17
C SER A 239 -9.33 -4.39 -14.23
N PRO A 240 -8.79 -5.53 -13.70
CA PRO A 240 -9.48 -6.48 -12.86
C PRO A 240 -9.57 -5.98 -11.41
N LEU A 241 -10.71 -6.12 -10.76
CA LEU A 241 -10.90 -5.86 -9.34
C LEU A 241 -11.55 -7.09 -8.69
N ASP A 242 -11.18 -7.41 -7.45
CA ASP A 242 -11.80 -8.50 -6.68
C ASP A 242 -12.78 -7.89 -5.67
N PRO A 243 -14.09 -8.19 -5.76
CA PRO A 243 -15.08 -7.69 -4.80
C PRO A 243 -14.89 -8.22 -3.37
N GLU A 244 -14.20 -9.36 -3.21
CA GLU A 244 -13.93 -9.98 -1.90
C GLU A 244 -12.55 -9.61 -1.33
N ASP A 245 -11.79 -8.74 -2.03
CA ASP A 245 -10.48 -8.30 -1.56
C ASP A 245 -10.61 -7.45 -0.28
N ALA A 246 -9.78 -7.75 0.70
CA ALA A 246 -9.73 -7.02 1.97
C ALA A 246 -8.92 -5.71 1.90
N GLN A 247 -8.52 -5.22 0.73
CA GLN A 247 -7.91 -3.90 0.61
C GLN A 247 -8.90 -2.84 1.12
N GLY A 248 -8.49 -2.04 2.13
CA GLY A 248 -9.35 -1.01 2.72
C GLY A 248 -9.85 0.02 1.70
N ASP A 249 -9.06 0.28 0.66
CA ASP A 249 -9.37 1.24 -0.41
C ASP A 249 -10.60 0.82 -1.26
N ARG A 250 -11.09 -0.42 -1.13
CA ARG A 250 -12.39 -0.85 -1.68
C ARG A 250 -13.57 -0.02 -1.14
N THR A 251 -13.41 0.60 0.03
CA THR A 251 -14.37 1.55 0.62
C THR A 251 -14.75 2.68 -0.34
N MET A 252 -13.90 2.98 -1.33
CA MET A 252 -14.19 3.94 -2.40
C MET A 252 -15.53 3.67 -3.09
N VAL A 253 -15.94 2.41 -3.24
CA VAL A 253 -17.23 2.01 -3.83
C VAL A 253 -18.39 2.59 -3.01
N ALA A 254 -18.42 2.29 -1.72
CA ALA A 254 -19.49 2.77 -0.83
C ALA A 254 -19.53 4.30 -0.71
N LEU A 255 -18.35 4.96 -0.73
CA LEU A 255 -18.27 6.42 -0.69
C LEU A 255 -18.83 7.07 -1.94
N LEU A 256 -18.58 6.52 -3.12
CA LEU A 256 -19.14 7.01 -4.37
C LEU A 256 -20.65 6.76 -4.47
N GLU A 257 -21.14 5.62 -4.02
CA GLU A 257 -22.60 5.34 -3.91
C GLU A 257 -23.26 6.34 -2.96
N ALA A 258 -22.70 6.53 -1.77
CA ALA A 258 -23.18 7.52 -0.81
C ALA A 258 -23.16 8.94 -1.38
N ALA A 259 -22.20 9.28 -2.22
CA ALA A 259 -22.12 10.56 -2.91
C ALA A 259 -23.07 10.69 -4.14
N GLY A 260 -23.80 9.61 -4.50
CA GLY A 260 -24.85 9.61 -5.53
C GLY A 260 -24.43 9.06 -6.89
N CYS A 261 -23.27 8.40 -7.00
CA CYS A 261 -22.90 7.65 -8.20
C CYS A 261 -23.68 6.33 -8.28
N ALA A 262 -23.96 5.87 -9.51
CA ALA A 262 -24.46 4.52 -9.73
C ALA A 262 -23.28 3.56 -9.91
N ILE A 263 -23.33 2.42 -9.24
CA ILE A 263 -22.25 1.41 -9.27
C ILE A 263 -22.84 0.04 -9.59
N ARG A 264 -22.16 -0.72 -10.44
CA ARG A 264 -22.61 -2.04 -10.84
C ARG A 264 -21.41 -2.94 -11.16
N TRP A 265 -21.41 -4.17 -10.65
CA TRP A 265 -20.54 -5.23 -11.13
C TRP A 265 -21.10 -5.80 -12.44
N LEU A 266 -20.30 -5.81 -13.49
CA LEU A 266 -20.65 -6.36 -14.79
C LEU A 266 -20.35 -7.86 -14.88
N ASP A 267 -19.29 -8.27 -14.20
CA ASP A 267 -18.84 -9.65 -14.03
C ASP A 267 -18.05 -9.77 -12.71
N ALA A 268 -17.38 -10.89 -12.49
CA ALA A 268 -16.64 -11.17 -11.26
C ALA A 268 -15.44 -10.22 -11.00
N GLN A 269 -14.99 -9.43 -12.02
CA GLN A 269 -13.79 -8.61 -11.92
C GLN A 269 -13.95 -7.19 -12.48
N THR A 270 -15.07 -6.87 -13.11
CA THR A 270 -15.30 -5.59 -13.77
C THR A 270 -16.33 -4.76 -13.03
N LEU A 271 -15.90 -3.64 -12.47
CA LEU A 271 -16.74 -2.65 -11.81
C LEU A 271 -17.08 -1.51 -12.77
N GLU A 272 -18.34 -1.19 -12.91
CA GLU A 272 -18.83 -0.01 -13.63
C GLU A 272 -19.29 1.05 -12.63
N VAL A 273 -18.80 2.28 -12.82
CA VAL A 273 -19.20 3.46 -12.05
C VAL A 273 -19.72 4.52 -12.99
N GLN A 274 -20.84 5.15 -12.65
CA GLN A 274 -21.43 6.26 -13.40
C GLN A 274 -21.76 7.41 -12.44
N GLY A 275 -21.10 8.56 -12.69
CA GLY A 275 -21.41 9.84 -12.02
C GLY A 275 -22.63 10.56 -12.61
N PRO A 276 -22.81 11.84 -12.31
CA PRO A 276 -21.94 12.66 -11.48
C PRO A 276 -22.20 12.49 -9.98
N LEU A 277 -21.28 13.03 -9.16
CA LEU A 277 -21.53 13.25 -7.74
C LEU A 277 -22.75 14.17 -7.56
N ARG A 278 -23.57 13.90 -6.56
CA ARG A 278 -24.78 14.67 -6.23
C ARG A 278 -24.68 15.41 -4.89
N ARG A 279 -23.67 15.09 -4.07
CA ARG A 279 -23.42 15.71 -2.76
C ARG A 279 -21.93 15.64 -2.40
N GLY A 280 -21.55 16.33 -1.32
CA GLY A 280 -20.24 16.21 -0.72
C GLY A 280 -20.00 14.84 -0.08
N LEU A 281 -18.82 14.64 0.46
CA LEU A 281 -18.35 13.39 1.07
C LEU A 281 -18.36 13.52 2.59
N ASP A 282 -18.83 12.50 3.29
CA ASP A 282 -18.66 12.31 4.73
C ASP A 282 -18.02 10.94 4.93
N ALA A 283 -16.74 10.90 5.29
CA ALA A 283 -15.96 9.68 5.29
C ALA A 283 -15.06 9.55 6.52
N ASP A 284 -15.10 8.38 7.15
CA ASP A 284 -14.08 7.92 8.09
C ASP A 284 -13.07 7.05 7.33
N LEU A 285 -11.83 7.51 7.27
CA LEU A 285 -10.71 6.90 6.54
C LEU A 285 -9.70 6.23 7.47
N THR A 286 -10.05 5.99 8.72
CA THR A 286 -9.17 5.33 9.69
C THR A 286 -8.62 4.00 9.16
N ASP A 287 -9.45 3.23 8.44
CA ASP A 287 -9.04 1.96 7.83
C ASP A 287 -8.43 2.10 6.43
N CYS A 288 -8.69 3.18 5.72
CA CYS A 288 -8.21 3.42 4.35
C CYS A 288 -7.63 4.84 4.14
N PRO A 289 -6.68 5.29 4.99
CA PRO A 289 -6.17 6.66 4.93
C PRO A 289 -5.51 6.98 3.58
N ASP A 290 -5.06 5.98 2.87
CA ASP A 290 -4.45 6.12 1.56
C ASP A 290 -5.40 6.64 0.46
N LEU A 291 -6.72 6.57 0.66
CA LEU A 291 -7.72 7.25 -0.17
C LEU A 291 -7.78 8.77 0.06
N GLY A 292 -7.24 9.26 1.19
CA GLY A 292 -7.32 10.65 1.62
C GLY A 292 -7.00 11.67 0.52
N PRO A 293 -5.86 11.59 -0.19
CA PRO A 293 -5.52 12.51 -1.27
C PRO A 293 -6.56 12.55 -2.41
N VAL A 294 -6.97 11.38 -2.91
CA VAL A 294 -7.97 11.28 -4.01
C VAL A 294 -9.33 11.81 -3.55
N LEU A 295 -9.74 11.49 -2.31
CA LEU A 295 -11.01 11.98 -1.76
C LEU A 295 -10.98 13.46 -1.43
N ALA A 296 -9.82 14.02 -1.05
CA ALA A 296 -9.65 15.47 -0.89
C ALA A 296 -9.86 16.24 -2.21
N ALA A 297 -9.26 15.73 -3.30
CA ALA A 297 -9.50 16.28 -4.64
C ALA A 297 -10.95 16.12 -5.06
N LEU A 298 -11.54 14.94 -4.84
CA LEU A 298 -12.94 14.66 -5.16
C LEU A 298 -13.89 15.59 -4.37
N ALA A 299 -13.59 15.84 -3.09
CA ALA A 299 -14.33 16.74 -2.22
C ALA A 299 -14.30 18.19 -2.72
N ALA A 300 -13.13 18.67 -3.20
CA ALA A 300 -13.00 19.99 -3.79
C ALA A 300 -13.82 20.16 -5.08
N LEU A 301 -14.10 19.06 -5.78
CA LEU A 301 -14.85 19.02 -7.04
C LEU A 301 -16.33 18.61 -6.86
N ALA A 302 -16.73 18.23 -5.64
CA ALA A 302 -18.09 17.81 -5.31
C ALA A 302 -19.06 19.02 -5.23
N PRO A 303 -20.40 18.81 -5.35
CA PRO A 303 -21.36 19.90 -5.32
C PRO A 303 -21.68 20.45 -3.91
N GLY A 304 -21.11 19.91 -2.85
CA GLY A 304 -21.34 20.32 -1.46
C GLY A 304 -20.13 20.11 -0.55
N PRO A 305 -20.19 20.63 0.69
CA PRO A 305 -19.10 20.48 1.65
C PRO A 305 -18.85 19.02 2.01
N SER A 306 -17.63 18.74 2.41
CA SER A 306 -17.16 17.40 2.73
C SER A 306 -16.35 17.39 4.02
N GLU A 307 -16.36 16.27 4.76
CA GLU A 307 -15.53 16.02 5.92
C GLU A 307 -14.86 14.65 5.81
N LEU A 308 -13.52 14.63 5.88
CA LEU A 308 -12.70 13.43 5.81
C LEU A 308 -11.99 13.29 7.16
N ARG A 309 -12.29 12.21 7.88
CA ARG A 309 -11.75 11.90 9.22
C ARG A 309 -10.79 10.72 9.19
N GLY A 310 -10.09 10.45 10.30
CA GLY A 310 -9.21 9.29 10.44
C GLY A 310 -7.88 9.42 9.68
N LEU A 311 -7.39 10.64 9.46
CA LEU A 311 -6.23 10.94 8.62
C LEU A 311 -4.90 11.02 9.38
N HIS A 312 -4.87 10.67 10.68
CA HIS A 312 -3.72 10.84 11.59
C HIS A 312 -2.42 10.16 11.12
N THR A 313 -2.49 9.17 10.23
CA THR A 313 -1.30 8.51 9.69
C THR A 313 -0.75 9.17 8.42
N LEU A 314 -1.47 10.11 7.80
CA LEU A 314 -1.05 10.76 6.55
C LEU A 314 0.24 11.56 6.65
N PRO A 315 0.55 12.27 7.76
CA PRO A 315 1.82 12.97 7.91
C PRO A 315 3.05 12.06 7.89
N LEU A 316 2.88 10.77 8.18
CA LEU A 316 3.95 9.77 8.29
C LEU A 316 4.21 8.98 7.00
N LYS A 317 3.58 9.37 5.89
CA LYS A 317 3.69 8.69 4.59
C LYS A 317 4.90 9.20 3.79
N GLU A 318 4.91 8.98 2.48
CA GLU A 318 5.96 9.40 1.55
C GLU A 318 6.24 10.91 1.61
N CYS A 319 5.20 11.69 1.81
CA CYS A 319 5.24 13.09 2.23
C CYS A 319 4.21 13.31 3.36
N ASP A 320 4.12 14.49 3.93
CA ASP A 320 2.94 14.88 4.72
C ASP A 320 1.74 15.01 3.79
N ARG A 321 1.00 13.90 3.63
CA ARG A 321 -0.17 13.84 2.74
C ARG A 321 -1.34 14.67 3.25
N LEU A 322 -1.46 14.92 4.56
CA LEU A 322 -2.55 15.73 5.09
C LEU A 322 -2.37 17.19 4.68
N ASP A 323 -1.18 17.74 4.90
CA ASP A 323 -0.84 19.09 4.46
C ASP A 323 -0.89 19.21 2.92
N ALA A 324 -0.30 18.27 2.20
CA ALA A 324 -0.33 18.24 0.73
C ALA A 324 -1.77 18.12 0.17
N SER A 325 -2.68 17.41 0.85
CA SER A 325 -4.09 17.32 0.45
C SER A 325 -4.83 18.64 0.68
N ALA A 326 -4.54 19.33 1.78
CA ALA A 326 -5.08 20.67 2.02
C ALA A 326 -4.57 21.69 1.00
N GLU A 327 -3.28 21.61 0.64
CA GLU A 327 -2.68 22.40 -0.46
C GLU A 327 -3.36 22.10 -1.80
N LEU A 328 -3.57 20.82 -2.13
CA LEU A 328 -4.25 20.39 -3.34
C LEU A 328 -5.68 20.95 -3.43
N VAL A 329 -6.45 20.87 -2.34
CA VAL A 329 -7.80 21.46 -2.28
C VAL A 329 -7.77 22.96 -2.61
N ARG A 330 -6.83 23.71 -2.03
CA ARG A 330 -6.67 25.16 -2.31
C ARG A 330 -6.22 25.40 -3.75
N TRP A 331 -5.31 24.58 -4.26
CA TRP A 331 -4.89 24.61 -5.67
C TRP A 331 -6.06 24.36 -6.62
N LEU A 332 -7.04 23.52 -6.22
CA LEU A 332 -8.30 23.31 -6.93
C LEU A 332 -9.32 24.43 -6.70
N GLY A 333 -8.95 25.53 -6.01
CA GLY A 333 -9.81 26.66 -5.74
C GLY A 333 -10.83 26.44 -4.61
N GLY A 334 -10.75 25.32 -3.90
CA GLY A 334 -11.55 25.01 -2.71
C GLY A 334 -10.99 25.64 -1.44
N GLN A 335 -11.74 25.51 -0.36
CA GLN A 335 -11.29 25.84 0.99
C GLN A 335 -11.00 24.55 1.75
N ALA A 336 -9.86 24.51 2.43
CA ALA A 336 -9.42 23.39 3.26
C ALA A 336 -9.11 23.86 4.67
N GLU A 337 -9.75 23.22 5.65
CA GLU A 337 -9.49 23.39 7.07
C GLU A 337 -9.01 22.06 7.64
N VAL A 338 -7.80 22.03 8.20
CA VAL A 338 -7.26 20.87 8.92
C VAL A 338 -7.59 21.03 10.40
N ILE A 339 -8.29 20.05 10.98
CA ILE A 339 -8.70 20.04 12.39
C ILE A 339 -7.88 18.98 13.12
N GLY A 340 -7.05 19.44 14.05
CA GLY A 340 -6.06 18.59 14.68
C GLY A 340 -5.10 18.02 13.63
N ASP A 341 -4.73 16.75 13.77
CA ASP A 341 -3.86 16.02 12.85
C ASP A 341 -4.60 14.91 12.07
N HIS A 342 -5.93 14.89 12.08
CA HIS A 342 -6.73 13.73 11.68
C HIS A 342 -7.99 14.03 10.87
N THR A 343 -8.39 15.30 10.70
CA THR A 343 -9.61 15.66 9.98
C THR A 343 -9.36 16.78 8.97
N LEU A 344 -9.88 16.60 7.75
CA LEU A 344 -9.85 17.60 6.70
C LEU A 344 -11.29 17.97 6.30
N ARG A 345 -11.71 19.21 6.56
CA ARG A 345 -12.94 19.80 6.04
C ARG A 345 -12.68 20.49 4.72
N VAL A 346 -13.56 20.26 3.76
CA VAL A 346 -13.42 20.79 2.41
C VAL A 346 -14.71 21.46 1.98
N ALA A 347 -14.61 22.73 1.58
CA ALA A 347 -15.67 23.39 0.82
C ALA A 347 -15.33 23.37 -0.68
N PRO A 348 -16.36 23.21 -1.56
CA PRO A 348 -16.17 23.07 -3.00
C PRO A 348 -15.36 24.20 -3.62
N GLY A 349 -14.53 23.84 -4.59
CA GLY A 349 -13.71 24.78 -5.34
C GLY A 349 -14.43 25.46 -6.50
N ARG A 350 -13.84 26.57 -6.94
CA ARG A 350 -14.18 27.26 -8.19
C ARG A 350 -12.96 27.30 -9.09
N ALA A 351 -13.19 27.37 -10.41
CA ALA A 351 -12.09 27.51 -11.36
C ALA A 351 -11.19 28.70 -10.99
N VAL A 352 -9.89 28.45 -10.92
CA VAL A 352 -8.86 29.48 -10.70
C VAL A 352 -8.10 29.65 -12.00
N ALA A 353 -8.01 30.88 -12.50
CA ALA A 353 -7.17 31.24 -13.63
C ALA A 353 -5.69 31.21 -13.20
N ASP A 354 -4.79 30.91 -14.15
CA ASP A 354 -3.33 31.02 -13.99
C ASP A 354 -2.74 30.30 -12.76
N ARG A 355 -3.06 29.00 -12.65
CA ARG A 355 -2.49 28.15 -11.61
C ARG A 355 -1.03 27.79 -11.90
N SER A 356 -0.16 27.95 -10.92
CA SER A 356 1.17 27.33 -10.95
C SER A 356 1.05 25.81 -11.00
N PRO A 357 2.01 25.08 -11.61
CA PRO A 357 2.03 23.64 -11.58
C PRO A 357 1.97 23.10 -10.13
N PHE A 358 1.15 22.06 -9.91
CA PHE A 358 1.06 21.42 -8.59
C PHE A 358 2.30 20.57 -8.30
N ASN A 359 2.83 20.66 -7.08
CA ASN A 359 3.94 19.82 -6.63
C ASN A 359 3.40 18.56 -5.90
N PRO A 360 3.48 17.36 -6.48
CA PRO A 360 3.05 16.14 -5.82
C PRO A 360 4.00 15.67 -4.72
N ARG A 361 5.09 16.40 -4.45
CA ARG A 361 6.09 16.11 -3.40
C ARG A 361 6.66 14.68 -3.52
N ASN A 362 6.94 14.24 -4.76
CA ASN A 362 7.41 12.88 -5.09
C ASN A 362 6.47 11.78 -4.54
N ASP A 363 5.17 12.03 -4.47
CA ASP A 363 4.16 11.07 -4.01
C ASP A 363 3.13 10.78 -5.10
N HIS A 364 3.07 9.52 -5.52
CA HIS A 364 2.18 9.04 -6.57
C HIS A 364 0.70 9.28 -6.26
N ARG A 365 0.27 9.20 -4.98
CA ARG A 365 -1.13 9.44 -4.59
C ARG A 365 -1.52 10.89 -4.72
N MET A 366 -0.59 11.80 -4.45
CA MET A 366 -0.79 13.23 -4.70
C MET A 366 -0.91 13.52 -6.20
N ALA A 367 -0.11 12.84 -7.04
CA ALA A 367 -0.22 12.97 -8.50
C ALA A 367 -1.55 12.40 -9.03
N PHE A 368 -2.00 11.24 -8.53
CA PHE A 368 -3.32 10.67 -8.87
C PHE A 368 -4.47 11.61 -8.49
N ALA A 369 -4.39 12.21 -7.32
CA ALA A 369 -5.39 13.16 -6.83
C ALA A 369 -5.41 14.45 -7.66
N ALA A 370 -4.25 14.99 -8.01
CA ALA A 370 -4.15 16.19 -8.82
C ALA A 370 -4.66 15.98 -10.26
N ALA A 371 -4.53 14.76 -10.82
CA ALA A 371 -5.07 14.41 -12.12
C ALA A 371 -6.60 14.62 -12.22
N LEU A 372 -7.35 14.47 -11.11
CA LEU A 372 -8.80 14.76 -11.06
C LEU A 372 -9.10 16.23 -11.34
N GLY A 373 -8.26 17.15 -10.87
CA GLY A 373 -8.38 18.57 -11.17
C GLY A 373 -8.25 18.87 -12.66
N GLY A 374 -7.34 18.17 -13.33
CA GLY A 374 -7.13 18.25 -14.76
C GLY A 374 -8.38 17.95 -15.60
N LEU A 375 -9.27 17.07 -15.11
CA LEU A 375 -10.51 16.71 -15.80
C LEU A 375 -11.51 17.86 -15.91
N ARG A 376 -11.45 18.82 -15.00
CA ARG A 376 -12.45 19.89 -14.90
C ARG A 376 -11.88 21.27 -15.27
N TRP A 377 -10.65 21.53 -14.92
CA TRP A 377 -10.07 22.88 -14.99
C TRP A 377 -8.68 22.94 -15.62
N GLY A 378 -8.12 21.81 -16.06
CA GLY A 378 -6.73 21.74 -16.51
C GLY A 378 -5.74 21.87 -15.35
N GLY A 379 -4.46 21.95 -15.66
CA GLY A 379 -3.35 22.16 -14.74
C GLY A 379 -2.19 21.22 -14.96
N ASP A 380 -0.99 21.66 -14.63
CA ASP A 380 0.25 20.94 -14.80
C ASP A 380 0.77 20.40 -13.46
N LEU A 381 1.64 19.38 -13.53
CA LEU A 381 2.37 18.81 -12.40
C LEU A 381 3.87 19.04 -12.55
N LEU A 382 4.56 19.36 -11.45
CA LEU A 382 6.02 19.52 -11.46
C LEU A 382 6.75 18.19 -11.65
N ASP A 383 6.23 17.10 -11.05
CA ASP A 383 6.81 15.76 -11.14
C ASP A 383 5.73 14.71 -11.48
N PRO A 384 5.35 14.58 -12.77
CA PRO A 384 4.36 13.59 -13.19
C PRO A 384 4.89 12.15 -13.14
N HIS A 385 6.21 11.94 -13.08
CA HIS A 385 6.84 10.62 -13.12
C HIS A 385 6.78 9.88 -11.78
N CYS A 386 6.50 10.55 -10.67
CA CYS A 386 6.37 9.92 -9.36
C CYS A 386 5.31 8.80 -9.30
N VAL A 387 4.38 8.75 -10.26
CA VAL A 387 3.38 7.67 -10.43
C VAL A 387 4.02 6.30 -10.72
N ALA A 388 5.25 6.26 -11.26
CA ALA A 388 5.96 5.03 -11.59
C ALA A 388 6.22 4.13 -10.36
N LYS A 389 6.16 4.66 -9.15
CA LYS A 389 6.26 3.91 -7.90
C LYS A 389 5.21 2.81 -7.77
N THR A 390 4.00 3.03 -8.31
CA THR A 390 2.89 2.10 -8.17
C THR A 390 2.04 1.92 -9.43
N PHE A 391 2.15 2.81 -10.41
CA PHE A 391 1.39 2.71 -11.66
C PHE A 391 2.17 3.40 -12.80
N PRO A 392 3.19 2.75 -13.37
CA PRO A 392 4.04 3.35 -14.40
C PRO A 392 3.27 3.93 -15.61
N ASP A 393 2.23 3.21 -16.06
CA ASP A 393 1.44 3.58 -17.25
C ASP A 393 0.22 4.47 -16.89
N PHE A 394 0.19 5.07 -15.69
CA PHE A 394 -0.95 5.85 -15.22
C PHE A 394 -1.40 6.92 -16.23
N TRP A 395 -0.47 7.72 -16.74
CA TRP A 395 -0.79 8.81 -17.65
C TRP A 395 -1.27 8.33 -19.02
N GLU A 396 -0.81 7.18 -19.48
CA GLU A 396 -1.30 6.55 -20.72
C GLU A 396 -2.75 6.09 -20.54
N VAL A 397 -3.02 5.32 -19.49
CA VAL A 397 -4.37 4.84 -19.15
C VAL A 397 -5.31 6.01 -18.86
N TRP A 398 -4.82 7.07 -18.19
CA TRP A 398 -5.60 8.27 -17.88
C TRP A 398 -6.03 9.03 -19.14
N ARG A 399 -5.12 9.26 -20.07
CA ARG A 399 -5.42 9.88 -21.38
C ARG A 399 -6.35 9.01 -22.21
N GLY A 400 -6.11 7.70 -22.25
CA GLY A 400 -7.00 6.76 -22.93
C GLY A 400 -8.45 6.78 -22.42
N MET A 401 -8.65 7.01 -21.10
CA MET A 401 -9.97 7.21 -20.51
C MET A 401 -10.68 8.46 -21.05
N LEU A 402 -9.94 9.49 -21.41
CA LEU A 402 -10.49 10.75 -21.93
C LEU A 402 -10.84 10.69 -23.40
N GLY A 403 -10.32 9.69 -24.13
CA GLY A 403 -10.47 9.57 -25.58
C GLY A 403 -9.53 10.50 -26.37
N CYS A 404 -8.40 10.85 -25.74
CA CYS A 404 -7.33 11.68 -26.33
C CYS A 404 -6.18 10.82 -26.82
#